data_f3f5e1796618115772c0530420d042bc
#
_entry.id   f3f5e1796618115772c0530420d042bc
#
_cell.length_a   1.000
_cell.length_b   1.000
_cell.length_c   1.000
_cell.angle_alpha   90.00
_cell.angle_beta   90.00
_cell.angle_gamma   90.00
#
_symmetry.space_group_name_H-M   'P 1'
#
loop_
_entity.id
_entity.type
_entity.pdbx_description
1 polymer ?
#
loop_
_entity_poly.entity_id
_entity_poly.type
_entity_poly.pdbx_seq_one_letter_code
_entity_poly.pdbx_strand_id
1 'polypeptide(L)'
;MRFVIVTGMSGAGKSTALKMLEDAEYFCVDNLPIPLVEKFAQLTADGTSGEIQKVAVGIDIRSGQALPDLQNVLEWMSINGICYEILFLDASDDVLVKRYKETRRTHPLAGLGRVDEGIRKERKALEFLKKDADYILDTSQLLTRELKAELDKIFVQDQKFKNLMITVLSFGFKSVSYTHLTLPTKA
;
A
#
# COMPACT_ATOMS: atom_id res chain seq x y z
N MET A 1 -15.01 13.89 0.06
CA MET A 1 -14.64 12.64 0.76
C MET A 1 -13.28 12.18 0.23
N ARG A 2 -12.36 11.76 1.11
CA ARG A 2 -11.06 11.16 0.73
C ARG A 2 -11.15 9.65 0.96
N PHE A 3 -10.98 8.85 -0.09
CA PHE A 3 -11.08 7.39 -0.03
C PHE A 3 -9.71 6.77 -0.33
N VAL A 4 -9.13 6.06 0.63
CA VAL A 4 -7.79 5.48 0.52
C VAL A 4 -7.89 3.95 0.51
N ILE A 5 -7.31 3.32 -0.50
CA ILE A 5 -7.18 1.87 -0.60
C ILE A 5 -5.77 1.50 -0.12
N VAL A 6 -5.69 0.84 1.02
CA VAL A 6 -4.43 0.37 1.60
C VAL A 6 -4.19 -1.06 1.17
N THR A 7 -3.20 -1.28 0.34
CA THR A 7 -2.84 -2.60 -0.18
C THR A 7 -1.33 -2.83 -0.13
N GLY A 8 -0.85 -3.94 -0.64
CA GLY A 8 0.58 -4.25 -0.68
C GLY A 8 0.91 -5.62 -0.10
N MET A 9 2.20 -5.91 -0.01
CA MET A 9 2.71 -7.23 0.37
C MET A 9 2.26 -7.65 1.77
N SER A 10 1.92 -8.91 1.92
CA SER A 10 1.61 -9.52 3.22
C SER A 10 2.84 -9.46 4.13
N GLY A 11 2.69 -8.85 5.31
CA GLY A 11 3.82 -8.58 6.21
C GLY A 11 4.50 -7.23 5.99
N ALA A 12 4.07 -6.41 5.01
CA ALA A 12 4.61 -5.07 4.78
C ALA A 12 4.07 -4.00 5.76
N GLY A 13 3.08 -4.34 6.60
CA GLY A 13 2.60 -3.42 7.64
C GLY A 13 1.23 -2.78 7.38
N LYS A 14 0.40 -3.32 6.48
CA LYS A 14 -0.95 -2.79 6.17
C LYS A 14 -1.81 -2.51 7.40
N SER A 15 -1.98 -3.50 8.29
CA SER A 15 -2.79 -3.31 9.50
C SER A 15 -2.20 -2.27 10.47
N THR A 16 -0.88 -2.07 10.45
CA THR A 16 -0.23 -1.00 11.21
C THR A 16 -0.54 0.36 10.59
N ALA A 17 -0.47 0.47 9.27
CA ALA A 17 -0.81 1.70 8.56
C ALA A 17 -2.29 2.07 8.75
N LEU A 18 -3.22 1.10 8.69
CA LEU A 18 -4.64 1.34 8.96
C LEU A 18 -4.88 1.88 10.37
N LYS A 19 -4.22 1.32 11.41
CA LYS A 19 -4.31 1.86 12.77
C LYS A 19 -3.81 3.30 12.88
N MET A 20 -2.74 3.64 12.15
CA MET A 20 -2.22 5.01 12.12
C MET A 20 -3.16 5.97 11.39
N LEU A 21 -3.83 5.50 10.34
CA LEU A 21 -4.85 6.29 9.66
C LEU A 21 -6.11 6.45 10.52
N GLU A 22 -6.48 5.44 11.32
CA GLU A 22 -7.54 5.54 12.32
C GLU A 22 -7.23 6.61 13.37
N ASP A 23 -5.98 6.67 13.87
CA ASP A 23 -5.51 7.75 14.75
C ASP A 23 -5.57 9.15 14.05
N ALA A 24 -5.56 9.19 12.72
CA ALA A 24 -5.68 10.39 11.89
C ALA A 24 -7.13 10.68 11.44
N GLU A 25 -8.10 10.12 12.15
CA GLU A 25 -9.55 10.30 11.94
C GLU A 25 -10.08 9.71 10.63
N TYR A 26 -9.41 8.70 10.06
CA TYR A 26 -9.98 7.92 8.98
C TYR A 26 -10.90 6.84 9.53
N PHE A 27 -12.05 6.65 8.88
CA PHE A 27 -12.86 5.46 9.09
C PHE A 27 -12.19 4.27 8.41
N CYS A 28 -11.63 3.35 9.22
CA CYS A 28 -10.80 2.26 8.70
C CYS A 28 -11.55 0.93 8.70
N VAL A 29 -11.46 0.21 7.57
CA VAL A 29 -11.94 -1.17 7.44
C VAL A 29 -10.80 -2.05 6.98
N ASP A 30 -10.35 -2.99 7.81
CA ASP A 30 -9.29 -3.94 7.43
C ASP A 30 -9.89 -5.16 6.74
N ASN A 31 -9.20 -5.65 5.71
CA ASN A 31 -9.54 -6.88 4.98
C ASN A 31 -10.99 -6.91 4.43
N LEU A 32 -11.43 -5.79 3.83
CA LEU A 32 -12.74 -5.75 3.20
C LEU A 32 -12.75 -6.67 1.95
N PRO A 33 -13.72 -7.59 1.84
CA PRO A 33 -13.88 -8.40 0.63
C PRO A 33 -14.15 -7.54 -0.60
N ILE A 34 -13.46 -7.81 -1.72
CA ILE A 34 -13.54 -7.01 -2.95
C ILE A 34 -14.98 -6.78 -3.43
N PRO A 35 -15.89 -7.79 -3.42
CA PRO A 35 -17.28 -7.57 -3.82
C PRO A 35 -18.05 -6.57 -2.96
N LEU A 36 -17.55 -6.24 -1.76
CA LEU A 36 -18.18 -5.26 -0.88
C LEU A 36 -17.60 -3.85 -1.03
N VAL A 37 -16.47 -3.69 -1.71
CA VAL A 37 -15.79 -2.38 -1.87
C VAL A 37 -16.67 -1.40 -2.62
N GLU A 38 -17.29 -1.82 -3.72
CA GLU A 38 -18.22 -1.00 -4.50
C GLU A 38 -19.39 -0.51 -3.64
N LYS A 39 -20.05 -1.44 -2.94
CA LYS A 39 -21.19 -1.09 -2.10
C LYS A 39 -20.79 -0.18 -0.94
N PHE A 40 -19.65 -0.42 -0.35
CA PHE A 40 -19.10 0.41 0.71
C PHE A 40 -18.75 1.83 0.21
N ALA A 41 -18.14 1.93 -0.98
CA ALA A 41 -17.84 3.20 -1.61
C ALA A 41 -19.11 4.01 -1.92
N GLN A 42 -20.18 3.36 -2.41
CA GLN A 42 -21.49 3.99 -2.62
C GLN A 42 -22.05 4.57 -1.32
N LEU A 43 -22.13 3.75 -0.28
CA LEU A 43 -22.72 4.15 1.02
C LEU A 43 -21.97 5.34 1.65
N THR A 44 -20.64 5.40 1.45
CA THR A 44 -19.84 6.49 1.98
C THR A 44 -19.92 7.75 1.12
N ALA A 45 -20.12 7.59 -0.21
CA ALA A 45 -20.25 8.72 -1.14
C ALA A 45 -21.63 9.39 -1.07
N ASP A 46 -22.70 8.61 -0.87
CA ASP A 46 -24.09 9.12 -0.87
C ASP A 46 -24.44 9.96 0.38
N GLY A 47 -23.49 10.16 1.28
CA GLY A 47 -23.69 11.00 2.46
C GLY A 47 -24.73 10.47 3.46
N THR A 48 -25.28 9.27 3.24
CA THR A 48 -26.24 8.63 4.18
C THR A 48 -25.60 8.33 5.53
N SER A 49 -24.27 8.29 5.59
CA SER A 49 -23.47 8.18 6.81
C SER A 49 -23.05 9.53 7.39
N GLY A 50 -23.68 10.62 6.97
CA GLY A 50 -23.70 12.00 7.49
C GLY A 50 -22.37 12.70 7.80
N GLU A 51 -21.29 12.00 8.14
CA GLU A 51 -20.08 12.60 8.71
C GLU A 51 -18.75 11.98 8.23
N ILE A 52 -18.76 10.88 7.47
CA ILE A 52 -17.50 10.21 7.08
C ILE A 52 -16.86 10.95 5.91
N GLN A 53 -15.86 11.77 6.21
CA GLN A 53 -15.11 12.52 5.19
C GLN A 53 -13.84 11.81 4.74
N LYS A 54 -13.28 10.92 5.57
CA LYS A 54 -12.03 10.20 5.35
C LYS A 54 -12.24 8.71 5.56
N VAL A 55 -11.94 7.91 4.56
CA VAL A 55 -12.10 6.45 4.57
C VAL A 55 -10.80 5.77 4.18
N ALA A 56 -10.43 4.70 4.87
CA ALA A 56 -9.31 3.85 4.50
C ALA A 56 -9.73 2.37 4.51
N VAL A 57 -9.56 1.70 3.38
CA VAL A 57 -9.96 0.30 3.20
C VAL A 57 -8.75 -0.57 2.95
N GLY A 58 -8.51 -1.54 3.82
CA GLY A 58 -7.48 -2.55 3.66
C GLY A 58 -7.93 -3.66 2.71
N ILE A 59 -7.18 -3.89 1.63
CA ILE A 59 -7.40 -4.99 0.69
C ILE A 59 -6.19 -5.92 0.74
N ASP A 60 -6.43 -7.21 0.99
CA ASP A 60 -5.40 -8.22 1.13
C ASP A 60 -5.47 -9.25 -0.02
N ILE A 61 -4.32 -9.84 -0.37
CA ILE A 61 -4.18 -10.96 -1.32
C ILE A 61 -5.04 -12.17 -0.95
N ARG A 62 -5.47 -12.28 0.31
CA ARG A 62 -6.40 -13.33 0.77
C ARG A 62 -7.74 -13.30 0.05
N SER A 63 -8.10 -12.18 -0.55
CA SER A 63 -9.23 -12.07 -1.47
C SER A 63 -9.01 -12.90 -2.75
N GLY A 64 -7.81 -13.44 -2.97
CA GLY A 64 -7.45 -14.56 -3.83
C GLY A 64 -7.94 -14.41 -5.27
N GLN A 65 -8.92 -15.21 -5.64
CA GLN A 65 -9.50 -15.25 -6.99
C GLN A 65 -10.23 -13.96 -7.39
N ALA A 66 -10.59 -13.10 -6.42
CA ALA A 66 -11.29 -11.84 -6.67
C ALA A 66 -10.36 -10.63 -6.95
N LEU A 67 -9.02 -10.79 -6.92
CA LEU A 67 -8.11 -9.68 -7.25
C LEU A 67 -8.33 -9.09 -8.66
N PRO A 68 -8.60 -9.87 -9.71
CA PRO A 68 -8.95 -9.30 -11.02
C PRO A 68 -10.23 -8.46 -10.97
N ASP A 69 -11.17 -8.79 -10.08
CA ASP A 69 -12.41 -8.04 -9.92
C ASP A 69 -12.17 -6.67 -9.28
N LEU A 70 -11.05 -6.50 -8.55
CA LEU A 70 -10.69 -5.20 -7.99
C LEU A 70 -10.48 -4.15 -9.08
N GLN A 71 -9.87 -4.51 -10.20
CA GLN A 71 -9.69 -3.58 -11.32
C GLN A 71 -11.05 -3.08 -11.84
N ASN A 72 -12.02 -3.97 -11.99
CA ASN A 72 -13.38 -3.61 -12.40
C ASN A 72 -14.03 -2.65 -11.36
N VAL A 73 -13.82 -2.90 -10.07
CA VAL A 73 -14.33 -2.03 -9.00
C VAL A 73 -13.68 -0.63 -9.04
N LEU A 74 -12.37 -0.56 -9.27
CA LEU A 74 -11.64 0.71 -9.40
C LEU A 74 -12.11 1.51 -10.62
N GLU A 75 -12.30 0.86 -11.75
CA GLU A 75 -12.87 1.45 -12.97
C GLU A 75 -14.29 1.94 -12.72
N TRP A 76 -15.12 1.13 -12.06
CA TRP A 76 -16.46 1.53 -11.68
C TRP A 76 -16.46 2.77 -10.77
N MET A 77 -15.60 2.83 -9.75
CA MET A 77 -15.46 4.00 -8.87
C MET A 77 -15.10 5.26 -9.68
N SER A 78 -14.16 5.15 -10.61
CA SER A 78 -13.75 6.26 -11.48
C SER A 78 -14.88 6.76 -12.36
N ILE A 79 -15.66 5.84 -12.97
CA ILE A 79 -16.82 6.19 -13.83
C ILE A 79 -17.91 6.90 -13.03
N ASN A 80 -18.11 6.50 -11.77
CA ASN A 80 -19.12 7.09 -10.88
C ASN A 80 -18.62 8.32 -10.11
N GLY A 81 -17.45 8.86 -10.47
CA GLY A 81 -16.90 10.09 -9.88
C GLY A 81 -16.45 9.94 -8.43
N ILE A 82 -16.23 8.73 -7.95
CA ILE A 82 -15.68 8.46 -6.63
C ILE A 82 -14.16 8.51 -6.73
N CYS A 83 -13.56 9.62 -6.25
CA CYS A 83 -12.11 9.75 -6.19
C CYS A 83 -11.54 8.82 -5.12
N TYR A 84 -10.52 8.05 -5.48
CA TYR A 84 -9.77 7.19 -4.57
C TYR A 84 -8.27 7.38 -4.76
N GLU A 85 -7.50 7.01 -3.75
CA GLU A 85 -6.04 6.98 -3.76
C GLU A 85 -5.58 5.59 -3.33
N ILE A 86 -4.53 5.06 -3.97
CA ILE A 86 -3.97 3.74 -3.65
C ILE A 86 -2.66 3.92 -2.90
N LEU A 87 -2.62 3.47 -1.65
CA LEU A 87 -1.40 3.33 -0.86
C LEU A 87 -0.90 1.88 -0.93
N PHE A 88 0.24 1.67 -1.57
CA PHE A 88 0.89 0.37 -1.68
C PHE A 88 2.05 0.26 -0.69
N LEU A 89 1.96 -0.69 0.24
CA LEU A 89 3.04 -1.00 1.17
C LEU A 89 3.88 -2.16 0.64
N ASP A 90 5.17 -1.91 0.47
CA ASP A 90 6.13 -2.92 0.03
C ASP A 90 7.19 -3.20 1.09
N ALA A 91 7.92 -4.28 0.91
CA ALA A 91 9.16 -4.59 1.60
C ALA A 91 9.97 -5.60 0.79
N SER A 92 11.29 -5.64 1.01
CA SER A 92 12.15 -6.62 0.36
C SER A 92 11.79 -8.05 0.78
N ASP A 93 12.02 -9.01 -0.12
CA ASP A 93 11.66 -10.40 0.12
C ASP A 93 12.34 -10.97 1.37
N ASP A 94 13.60 -10.61 1.62
CA ASP A 94 14.35 -11.03 2.82
C ASP A 94 13.72 -10.53 4.11
N VAL A 95 13.27 -9.28 4.11
CA VAL A 95 12.57 -8.67 5.27
C VAL A 95 11.22 -9.34 5.49
N LEU A 96 10.46 -9.59 4.42
CA LEU A 96 9.19 -10.30 4.51
C LEU A 96 9.38 -11.72 5.07
N VAL A 97 10.34 -12.48 4.56
CA VAL A 97 10.68 -13.82 5.07
C VAL A 97 11.03 -13.77 6.56
N LYS A 98 11.84 -12.77 6.97
CA LYS A 98 12.21 -12.57 8.38
C LYS A 98 10.97 -12.31 9.25
N ARG A 99 10.11 -11.38 8.84
CA ARG A 99 8.86 -11.02 9.57
C ARG A 99 7.93 -12.24 9.71
N TYR A 100 7.82 -13.06 8.67
CA TYR A 100 7.02 -14.30 8.73
C TYR A 100 7.59 -15.31 9.74
N LYS A 101 8.93 -15.47 9.79
CA LYS A 101 9.59 -16.33 10.78
C LYS A 101 9.37 -15.84 12.20
N GLU A 102 9.49 -14.54 12.44
CA GLU A 102 9.30 -13.90 13.75
C GLU A 102 7.86 -14.07 14.26
N THR A 103 6.88 -13.89 13.39
CA THR A 103 5.46 -14.00 13.76
C THR A 103 4.92 -15.42 13.73
N ARG A 104 5.70 -16.42 13.28
CA ARG A 104 5.30 -17.82 13.10
C ARG A 104 4.00 -17.99 12.30
N ARG A 105 3.73 -17.10 11.37
CA ARG A 105 2.56 -17.16 10.48
C ARG A 105 2.92 -17.87 9.18
N THR A 106 1.95 -18.55 8.59
CA THR A 106 2.05 -19.09 7.23
C THR A 106 1.68 -18.01 6.22
N HIS A 107 2.41 -17.96 5.11
CA HIS A 107 2.09 -17.02 4.04
C HIS A 107 0.79 -17.46 3.34
N PRO A 108 -0.16 -16.56 3.04
CA PRO A 108 -1.46 -16.91 2.44
C PRO A 108 -1.36 -17.73 1.16
N LEU A 109 -0.36 -17.45 0.31
CA LEU A 109 -0.15 -18.14 -0.97
C LEU A 109 0.91 -19.24 -0.92
N ALA A 110 1.52 -19.52 0.22
CA ALA A 110 2.50 -20.59 0.34
C ALA A 110 1.85 -21.97 0.54
N GLY A 111 0.64 -22.02 1.10
CA GLY A 111 0.01 -23.29 1.48
C GLY A 111 0.91 -24.09 2.43
N LEU A 112 1.25 -25.32 2.03
CA LEU A 112 2.24 -26.16 2.71
C LEU A 112 3.67 -25.94 2.22
N GLY A 113 3.87 -25.01 1.26
CA GLY A 113 5.15 -24.72 0.63
C GLY A 113 5.99 -23.69 1.40
N ARG A 114 7.05 -23.23 0.75
CA ARG A 114 7.99 -22.27 1.31
C ARG A 114 7.43 -20.84 1.26
N VAL A 115 7.72 -20.07 2.29
CA VAL A 115 7.29 -18.66 2.42
C VAL A 115 7.80 -17.81 1.24
N ASP A 116 9.04 -18.01 0.80
CA ASP A 116 9.65 -17.28 -0.32
C ASP A 116 8.93 -17.51 -1.65
N GLU A 117 8.39 -18.71 -1.89
CA GLU A 117 7.55 -18.98 -3.06
C GLU A 117 6.21 -18.25 -2.97
N GLY A 118 5.60 -18.22 -1.77
CA GLY A 118 4.38 -17.46 -1.53
C GLY A 118 4.56 -15.98 -1.80
N ILE A 119 5.66 -15.38 -1.30
CA ILE A 119 6.01 -13.97 -1.52
C ILE A 119 6.16 -13.67 -3.02
N ARG A 120 6.86 -14.51 -3.79
CA ARG A 120 7.02 -14.30 -5.23
C ARG A 120 5.69 -14.35 -5.98
N LYS A 121 4.81 -15.30 -5.62
CA LYS A 121 3.46 -15.39 -6.22
C LYS A 121 2.64 -14.15 -5.89
N GLU A 122 2.69 -13.68 -4.65
CA GLU A 122 1.99 -12.48 -4.21
C GLU A 122 2.49 -11.25 -4.94
N ARG A 123 3.81 -11.05 -5.03
CA ARG A 123 4.42 -9.92 -5.74
C ARG A 123 3.97 -9.84 -7.20
N LYS A 124 3.94 -10.99 -7.90
CA LYS A 124 3.44 -11.07 -9.28
C LYS A 124 1.95 -10.73 -9.37
N ALA A 125 1.15 -11.23 -8.43
CA ALA A 125 -0.29 -10.98 -8.41
C ALA A 125 -0.63 -9.51 -8.12
N LEU A 126 0.18 -8.82 -7.30
CA LEU A 126 -0.04 -7.42 -6.91
C LEU A 126 0.69 -6.41 -7.82
N GLU A 127 1.40 -6.85 -8.86
CA GLU A 127 2.20 -5.98 -9.72
C GLU A 127 1.38 -4.87 -10.38
N PHE A 128 0.15 -5.17 -10.81
CA PHE A 128 -0.74 -4.20 -11.41
C PHE A 128 -1.14 -3.11 -10.41
N LEU A 129 -1.50 -3.48 -9.17
CA LEU A 129 -1.84 -2.52 -8.11
C LEU A 129 -0.64 -1.64 -7.73
N LYS A 130 0.56 -2.19 -7.76
CA LYS A 130 1.77 -1.41 -7.52
C LYS A 130 2.03 -0.39 -8.61
N LYS A 131 1.71 -0.72 -9.88
CA LYS A 131 1.85 0.22 -11.01
C LYS A 131 0.84 1.36 -10.95
N ASP A 132 -0.38 1.07 -10.49
CA ASP A 132 -1.47 2.03 -10.41
C ASP A 132 -1.50 2.79 -9.07
N ALA A 133 -0.55 2.48 -8.16
CA ALA A 133 -0.50 3.10 -6.85
C ALA A 133 -0.08 4.57 -6.91
N ASP A 134 -0.83 5.43 -6.21
CA ASP A 134 -0.51 6.85 -6.03
C ASP A 134 0.67 7.03 -5.07
N TYR A 135 0.76 6.17 -4.05
CA TYR A 135 1.82 6.18 -3.04
C TYR A 135 2.39 4.78 -2.86
N ILE A 136 3.72 4.65 -2.93
CA ILE A 136 4.44 3.41 -2.65
C ILE A 136 5.38 3.67 -1.48
N LEU A 137 5.17 2.96 -0.37
CA LEU A 137 6.04 3.02 0.81
C LEU A 137 6.79 1.71 0.99
N ASP A 138 8.11 1.76 0.86
CA ASP A 138 9.00 0.64 1.20
C ASP A 138 9.27 0.65 2.70
N THR A 139 8.72 -0.35 3.39
CA THR A 139 8.84 -0.53 4.83
C THR A 139 10.02 -1.40 5.26
N SER A 140 10.93 -1.75 4.33
CA SER A 140 12.04 -2.68 4.61
C SER A 140 12.93 -2.20 5.75
N GLN A 141 13.21 -0.90 5.80
CA GLN A 141 14.09 -0.27 6.77
C GLN A 141 13.36 0.66 7.76
N LEU A 142 12.05 0.85 7.56
CA LEU A 142 11.29 1.79 8.37
C LEU A 142 10.95 1.21 9.76
N LEU A 143 11.23 1.99 10.78
CA LEU A 143 10.65 1.78 12.10
C LEU A 143 9.18 2.21 12.09
N THR A 144 8.40 1.70 13.03
CA THR A 144 6.96 2.02 13.15
C THR A 144 6.71 3.54 13.24
N ARG A 145 7.56 4.27 13.98
CA ARG A 145 7.48 5.74 14.11
C ARG A 145 7.76 6.47 12.79
N GLU A 146 8.64 5.91 11.96
CA GLU A 146 9.00 6.50 10.66
C GLU A 146 7.88 6.26 9.64
N LEU A 147 7.28 5.06 9.65
CA LEU A 147 6.08 4.79 8.87
C LEU A 147 4.95 5.78 9.23
N LYS A 148 4.75 6.06 10.53
CA LYS A 148 3.76 7.05 10.96
C LYS A 148 4.08 8.43 10.40
N ALA A 149 5.34 8.87 10.49
CA ALA A 149 5.74 10.17 9.99
C ALA A 149 5.52 10.30 8.46
N GLU A 150 5.76 9.25 7.68
CA GLU A 150 5.48 9.26 6.24
C GLU A 150 3.97 9.31 5.95
N LEU A 151 3.16 8.54 6.68
CA LEU A 151 1.71 8.58 6.54
C LEU A 151 1.14 9.95 6.94
N ASP A 152 1.64 10.56 8.02
CA ASP A 152 1.21 11.88 8.46
C ASP A 152 1.50 12.96 7.41
N LYS A 153 2.66 12.90 6.73
CA LYS A 153 3.00 13.80 5.63
C LYS A 153 2.00 13.71 4.48
N ILE A 154 1.62 12.48 4.10
CA ILE A 154 0.76 12.20 2.95
C ILE A 154 -0.71 12.51 3.28
N PHE A 155 -1.20 12.03 4.41
CA PHE A 155 -2.62 11.94 4.70
C PHE A 155 -3.13 12.96 5.73
N VAL A 156 -2.24 13.59 6.51
CA VAL A 156 -2.61 14.59 7.52
C VAL A 156 -2.23 16.00 7.10
N GLN A 157 -1.00 16.19 6.58
CA GLN A 157 -0.50 17.53 6.26
C GLN A 157 -0.88 18.01 4.85
N ASP A 158 -1.63 17.22 4.08
CA ASP A 158 -2.03 17.52 2.70
C ASP A 158 -0.88 18.07 1.81
N GLN A 159 0.35 17.67 2.11
CA GLN A 159 1.47 18.01 1.26
C GLN A 159 1.23 17.30 -0.07
N LYS A 160 0.93 18.08 -1.12
CA LYS A 160 0.79 17.58 -2.49
C LYS A 160 2.13 16.99 -2.94
N PHE A 161 2.35 15.74 -2.62
CA PHE A 161 3.43 14.98 -3.20
C PHE A 161 3.05 14.68 -4.65
N LYS A 162 3.61 15.44 -5.58
CA LYS A 162 3.67 15.02 -6.97
C LYS A 162 4.53 13.76 -6.99
N ASN A 163 3.91 12.61 -7.20
CA ASN A 163 4.51 11.29 -7.47
C ASN A 163 6.03 11.23 -7.21
N LEU A 164 6.43 11.32 -5.95
CA LEU A 164 7.82 11.13 -5.58
C LEU A 164 8.02 9.63 -5.39
N MET A 165 8.41 8.94 -6.46
CA MET A 165 8.97 7.60 -6.34
C MET A 165 10.31 7.74 -5.61
N ILE A 166 10.30 7.58 -4.27
CA ILE A 166 11.53 7.58 -3.49
C ILE A 166 12.16 6.20 -3.67
N THR A 167 13.00 6.08 -4.70
CA THR A 167 13.92 4.95 -4.81
C THR A 167 15.13 5.25 -3.92
N VAL A 168 15.15 4.72 -2.71
CA VAL A 168 16.35 4.78 -1.85
C VAL A 168 17.36 3.77 -2.39
N LEU A 169 18.28 4.22 -3.23
CA LEU A 169 19.44 3.44 -3.65
C LEU A 169 20.51 3.52 -2.55
N SER A 170 20.64 2.45 -1.77
CA SER A 170 21.77 2.27 -0.86
C SER A 170 22.99 1.85 -1.67
N PHE A 171 23.96 2.77 -1.85
CA PHE A 171 25.26 2.46 -2.44
C PHE A 171 26.24 2.01 -1.36
N GLY A 172 26.60 0.73 -1.39
CA GLY A 172 27.73 0.23 -0.64
C GLY A 172 29.04 0.56 -1.36
N PHE A 173 29.82 1.52 -0.87
CA PHE A 173 31.16 1.81 -1.38
C PHE A 173 32.15 0.69 -1.02
N LYS A 174 32.31 -0.29 -1.89
CA LYS A 174 33.40 -1.28 -1.77
C LYS A 174 34.48 -1.16 -2.85
N SER A 175 34.32 -0.28 -3.84
CA SER A 175 35.36 0.14 -4.77
C SER A 175 34.92 1.43 -5.48
N VAL A 176 35.66 2.49 -5.30
CA VAL A 176 35.47 3.74 -6.02
C VAL A 176 36.31 3.70 -7.30
N SER A 177 35.68 3.45 -8.43
CA SER A 177 36.19 3.94 -9.70
C SER A 177 35.40 5.18 -10.07
N TYR A 178 36.08 6.25 -10.33
CA TYR A 178 35.52 7.58 -10.54
C TYR A 178 34.46 7.60 -11.64
N THR A 179 33.18 7.87 -11.27
CA THR A 179 32.17 8.33 -12.21
C THR A 179 31.66 9.68 -11.73
N HIS A 180 31.94 10.72 -12.51
CA HIS A 180 31.38 12.06 -12.29
C HIS A 180 29.90 12.04 -12.59
N LEU A 181 29.05 12.20 -11.56
CA LEU A 181 27.65 12.53 -11.71
C LEU A 181 27.52 14.05 -11.81
N THR A 182 27.34 14.57 -13.02
CA THR A 182 26.93 15.94 -13.22
C THR A 182 25.41 16.04 -13.17
N LEU A 183 24.88 16.80 -12.22
CA LEU A 183 23.47 17.19 -12.20
C LEU A 183 23.20 18.20 -13.32
N PRO A 184 22.12 18.07 -14.10
CA PRO A 184 21.76 19.09 -15.08
C PRO A 184 21.25 20.31 -14.32
N THR A 185 22.00 21.41 -14.38
CA THR A 185 21.56 22.75 -14.00
C THR A 185 20.57 23.24 -15.06
N LYS A 186 19.31 23.42 -14.67
CA LYS A 186 18.36 24.19 -15.49
C LYS A 186 18.70 25.67 -15.37
N ALA A 187 18.98 26.27 -16.52
CA ALA A 187 18.95 27.72 -16.74
C ALA A 187 17.50 28.22 -16.71
#